data_704cfe437eb3d51ae66c21ecf43a1e2d
#
_entry.id   704cfe437eb3d51ae66c21ecf43a1e2d
#
_cell.length_a   1.000
_cell.length_b   1.000
_cell.length_c   1.000
_cell.angle_alpha   90.00
_cell.angle_beta   90.00
_cell.angle_gamma   90.00
#
_symmetry.space_group_name_H-M   'P 1'
#
loop_
_entity.id
_entity.type
_entity.pdbx_description
1 polymer ?
#
loop_
_entity_poly.entity_id
_entity_poly.type
_entity_poly.pdbx_seq_one_letter_code
_entity_poly.pdbx_strand_id
1 'polypeptide(L)'
;MAFLVLMVKLLLSIKHILSQTKRLLSLSVFLLISLLSVNDIMSQELLFGFTGGLNMNTISTKNDEGGLKIGANIGGISQLRINNEMSIMANLRFSSKGQQYSKIHEDQNDYLKIYHSTSLYYIDIPVLYQYYIKDLIGLELGPTFNFCLGGKDKYKTGNSEWNILKFEKGTYNPFEFGLTCGIFTGDLGQSAFNKIFIEFRYFIGFTNFIKDYERNTNTGVFLNISYIIEHPLKKK
;
A
#
# COMPACT_ATOMS: atom_id res chain seq x y z
N MET A 1 43.42 16.95 -25.63
CA MET A 1 42.14 17.22 -26.31
C MET A 1 40.97 16.34 -25.78
N ALA A 2 41.12 15.02 -25.65
CA ALA A 2 40.07 14.11 -25.15
C ALA A 2 39.55 14.44 -23.71
N PHE A 3 40.45 14.84 -22.79
CA PHE A 3 40.10 15.17 -21.42
C PHE A 3 39.21 16.41 -21.32
N LEU A 4 39.43 17.41 -22.14
CA LEU A 4 38.64 18.66 -22.18
C LEU A 4 37.20 18.36 -22.67
N VAL A 5 37.06 17.51 -23.68
CA VAL A 5 35.75 17.05 -24.21
C VAL A 5 34.96 16.28 -23.18
N LEU A 6 35.61 15.44 -22.38
CA LEU A 6 34.99 14.67 -21.31
C LEU A 6 34.49 15.60 -20.18
N MET A 7 35.30 16.58 -19.76
CA MET A 7 34.89 17.57 -18.76
C MET A 7 33.70 18.43 -19.22
N VAL A 8 33.66 18.83 -20.47
CA VAL A 8 32.53 19.61 -21.02
C VAL A 8 31.26 18.79 -21.04
N LYS A 9 31.32 17.50 -21.45
CA LYS A 9 30.17 16.60 -21.41
C LYS A 9 29.67 16.36 -19.99
N LEU A 10 30.56 16.21 -19.02
CA LEU A 10 30.20 16.04 -17.60
C LEU A 10 29.50 17.29 -17.05
N LEU A 11 30.03 18.48 -17.34
CA LEU A 11 29.43 19.75 -16.92
C LEU A 11 28.04 19.98 -17.53
N LEU A 12 27.85 19.63 -18.80
CA LEU A 12 26.55 19.71 -19.48
C LEU A 12 25.54 18.72 -18.87
N SER A 13 25.96 17.53 -18.52
CA SER A 13 25.12 16.52 -17.86
C SER A 13 24.68 16.99 -16.45
N ILE A 14 25.61 17.53 -15.66
CA ILE A 14 25.32 18.09 -14.32
C ILE A 14 24.36 19.27 -14.44
N LYS A 15 24.54 20.18 -15.41
CA LYS A 15 23.64 21.31 -15.63
C LYS A 15 22.24 20.86 -16.04
N HIS A 16 22.13 19.78 -16.81
CA HIS A 16 20.84 19.21 -17.20
C HIS A 16 20.11 18.60 -15.99
N ILE A 17 20.81 17.82 -15.16
CA ILE A 17 20.26 17.23 -13.92
C ILE A 17 19.79 18.31 -12.95
N LEU A 18 20.59 19.36 -12.73
CA LEU A 18 20.23 20.50 -11.89
C LEU A 18 19.00 21.28 -12.42
N SER A 19 18.83 21.36 -13.73
CA SER A 19 17.64 21.97 -14.35
C SER A 19 16.38 21.14 -14.11
N GLN A 20 16.48 19.82 -14.20
CA GLN A 20 15.35 18.89 -13.95
C GLN A 20 14.94 18.91 -12.47
N THR A 21 15.89 18.88 -11.54
CA THR A 21 15.60 18.96 -10.09
C THR A 21 14.96 20.29 -9.69
N LYS A 22 15.38 21.41 -10.28
CA LYS A 22 14.74 22.73 -10.06
C LYS A 22 13.29 22.75 -10.57
N ARG A 23 13.01 22.15 -11.73
CA ARG A 23 11.65 22.05 -12.28
C ARG A 23 10.75 21.17 -11.39
N LEU A 24 11.25 20.01 -10.93
CA LEU A 24 10.52 19.15 -10.01
C LEU A 24 10.25 19.83 -8.66
N LEU A 25 11.24 20.53 -8.12
CA LEU A 25 11.07 21.32 -6.89
C LEU A 25 10.05 22.45 -7.06
N SER A 26 10.10 23.19 -8.17
CA SER A 26 9.13 24.23 -8.49
C SER A 26 7.72 23.67 -8.66
N LEU A 27 7.57 22.51 -9.30
CA LEU A 27 6.28 21.83 -9.46
C LEU A 27 5.73 21.35 -8.11
N SER A 28 6.57 20.79 -7.25
CA SER A 28 6.17 20.34 -5.91
C SER A 28 5.79 21.51 -5.00
N VAL A 29 6.52 22.62 -5.05
CA VAL A 29 6.19 23.86 -4.32
C VAL A 29 4.90 24.47 -4.87
N PHE A 30 4.71 24.53 -6.18
CA PHE A 30 3.46 25.01 -6.79
C PHE A 30 2.27 24.14 -6.40
N LEU A 31 2.43 22.79 -6.40
CA LEU A 31 1.40 21.85 -5.95
C LEU A 31 1.09 22.04 -4.45
N LEU A 32 2.11 22.24 -3.63
CA LEU A 32 1.96 22.51 -2.19
C LEU A 32 1.23 23.85 -1.95
N ILE A 33 1.60 24.91 -2.70
CA ILE A 33 0.94 26.21 -2.61
C ILE A 33 -0.51 26.14 -3.11
N SER A 34 -0.77 25.40 -4.20
CA SER A 34 -2.15 25.18 -4.69
C SER A 34 -2.99 24.38 -3.72
N LEU A 35 -2.41 23.43 -2.99
CA LEU A 35 -3.07 22.71 -1.88
C LEU A 35 -3.32 23.61 -0.67
N LEU A 36 -2.43 24.58 -0.39
CA LEU A 36 -2.59 25.54 0.71
C LEU A 36 -3.52 26.71 0.35
N SER A 37 -3.69 27.05 -0.93
CA SER A 37 -4.60 28.13 -1.37
C SER A 37 -6.07 27.72 -1.45
N VAL A 38 -6.39 26.47 -1.10
CA VAL A 38 -7.79 25.98 -0.95
C VAL A 38 -8.42 26.45 0.41
N ASN A 39 -8.01 27.62 0.92
CA ASN A 39 -8.49 28.13 2.20
C ASN A 39 -9.95 28.65 2.19
N ASP A 40 -10.62 28.69 1.03
CA ASP A 40 -12.00 29.16 0.90
C ASP A 40 -13.07 28.07 0.86
N ILE A 41 -12.71 26.80 1.13
CA ILE A 41 -13.70 25.73 1.27
C ILE A 41 -14.14 25.67 2.73
N MET A 42 -14.98 26.56 3.11
CA MET A 42 -15.50 26.77 4.48
C MET A 42 -16.42 25.67 5.04
N SER A 43 -16.32 24.43 4.56
CA SER A 43 -17.13 23.32 5.08
C SER A 43 -16.37 22.00 5.17
N GLN A 44 -15.04 22.00 5.06
CA GLN A 44 -14.28 20.76 5.13
C GLN A 44 -14.05 20.34 6.58
N GLU A 45 -14.52 19.14 6.92
CA GLU A 45 -14.29 18.52 8.21
C GLU A 45 -13.14 17.52 8.10
N LEU A 46 -12.03 17.77 8.80
CA LEU A 46 -10.92 16.84 8.90
C LEU A 46 -11.12 15.96 10.13
N LEU A 47 -11.28 14.68 9.88
CA LEU A 47 -11.54 13.66 10.89
C LEU A 47 -10.32 12.73 10.99
N PHE A 48 -10.05 12.25 12.19
CA PHE A 48 -8.98 11.30 12.48
C PHE A 48 -9.54 10.03 13.11
N GLY A 49 -8.79 8.94 12.98
CA GLY A 49 -9.23 7.69 13.56
C GLY A 49 -8.17 6.59 13.49
N PHE A 50 -8.62 5.38 13.78
CA PHE A 50 -7.81 4.18 13.75
C PHE A 50 -8.46 3.14 12.85
N THR A 51 -7.64 2.30 12.24
CA THR A 51 -8.07 1.18 11.42
C THR A 51 -7.28 -0.07 11.78
N GLY A 52 -7.91 -1.22 11.67
CA GLY A 52 -7.26 -2.51 11.82
C GLY A 52 -8.07 -3.59 11.12
N GLY A 53 -7.40 -4.67 10.73
CA GLY A 53 -8.08 -5.73 10.01
C GLY A 53 -7.19 -6.86 9.58
N LEU A 54 -7.81 -7.76 8.82
CA LEU A 54 -7.15 -8.89 8.19
C LEU A 54 -6.94 -8.62 6.72
N ASN A 55 -5.89 -9.23 6.17
CA ASN A 55 -5.66 -9.22 4.73
C ASN A 55 -5.31 -10.62 4.23
N MET A 56 -5.59 -10.87 2.97
CA MET A 56 -5.18 -12.05 2.23
C MET A 56 -4.43 -11.59 0.98
N ASN A 57 -3.18 -11.97 0.86
CA ASN A 57 -2.31 -11.51 -0.22
C ASN A 57 -1.69 -12.69 -0.95
N THR A 58 -1.37 -12.46 -2.21
CA THR A 58 -0.55 -13.34 -3.04
C THR A 58 0.42 -12.52 -3.87
N ILE A 59 1.53 -13.13 -4.26
CA ILE A 59 2.45 -12.56 -5.23
C ILE A 59 2.16 -13.25 -6.56
N SER A 60 1.63 -12.49 -7.51
CA SER A 60 1.36 -12.99 -8.86
C SER A 60 2.66 -13.06 -9.64
N THR A 61 3.05 -14.24 -10.10
CA THR A 61 4.23 -14.47 -10.95
C THR A 61 3.80 -15.06 -12.30
N LYS A 62 4.65 -14.97 -13.33
CA LYS A 62 4.35 -15.48 -14.66
C LYS A 62 4.12 -17.01 -14.69
N ASN A 63 4.69 -17.74 -13.74
CA ASN A 63 4.62 -19.21 -13.62
C ASN A 63 3.67 -19.67 -12.50
N ASP A 64 2.89 -18.80 -11.98
CA ASP A 64 1.71 -18.93 -11.12
C ASP A 64 1.67 -20.10 -10.14
N GLU A 65 2.52 -20.05 -9.13
CA GLU A 65 2.44 -20.96 -7.98
C GLU A 65 2.27 -20.20 -6.64
N GLY A 66 1.88 -18.93 -6.71
CA GLY A 66 1.67 -18.09 -5.54
C GLY A 66 0.40 -18.47 -4.77
N GLY A 67 0.55 -19.04 -3.59
CA GLY A 67 -0.56 -19.31 -2.69
C GLY A 67 -0.94 -18.09 -1.84
N LEU A 68 -2.18 -18.06 -1.40
CA LEU A 68 -2.72 -17.02 -0.53
C LEU A 68 -2.08 -17.07 0.85
N LYS A 69 -1.76 -15.92 1.40
CA LYS A 69 -1.30 -15.76 2.78
C LYS A 69 -2.18 -14.79 3.54
N ILE A 70 -2.61 -15.22 4.71
CA ILE A 70 -3.35 -14.38 5.65
C ILE A 70 -2.33 -13.54 6.44
N GLY A 71 -2.62 -12.26 6.56
CA GLY A 71 -1.91 -11.29 7.35
C GLY A 71 -2.85 -10.39 8.13
N ALA A 72 -2.29 -9.43 8.84
CA ALA A 72 -3.03 -8.42 9.58
C ALA A 72 -2.48 -7.03 9.27
N ASN A 73 -3.30 -6.02 9.50
CA ASN A 73 -2.90 -4.62 9.40
C ASN A 73 -3.50 -3.79 10.53
N ILE A 74 -2.80 -2.72 10.90
CA ILE A 74 -3.23 -1.73 11.90
C ILE A 74 -2.66 -0.37 11.55
N GLY A 75 -3.37 0.70 11.81
CA GLY A 75 -2.87 2.04 11.54
C GLY A 75 -3.80 3.17 11.94
N GLY A 76 -3.39 4.38 11.56
CA GLY A 76 -4.17 5.60 11.67
C GLY A 76 -4.82 5.96 10.34
N ILE A 77 -5.95 6.65 10.43
CA ILE A 77 -6.66 7.21 9.28
C ILE A 77 -6.87 8.71 9.48
N SER A 78 -6.87 9.43 8.37
CA SER A 78 -7.38 10.79 8.29
C SER A 78 -8.37 10.86 7.14
N GLN A 79 -9.51 11.50 7.37
CA GLN A 79 -10.56 11.66 6.39
C GLN A 79 -10.91 13.15 6.25
N LEU A 80 -10.82 13.67 5.05
CA LEU A 80 -11.24 14.99 4.67
C LEU A 80 -12.60 14.88 4.01
N ARG A 81 -13.67 15.29 4.71
CA ARG A 81 -15.02 15.32 4.16
C ARG A 81 -15.19 16.57 3.30
N ILE A 82 -15.43 16.38 2.00
CA ILE A 82 -15.61 17.46 1.02
C ILE A 82 -17.08 17.93 1.05
N ASN A 83 -18.00 16.97 1.07
CA ASN A 83 -19.44 17.19 1.20
C ASN A 83 -20.11 15.93 1.77
N ASN A 84 -21.44 15.87 1.78
CA ASN A 84 -22.18 14.73 2.32
C ASN A 84 -21.99 13.42 1.52
N GLU A 85 -21.56 13.51 0.27
CA GLU A 85 -21.43 12.36 -0.63
C GLU A 85 -19.98 12.00 -0.92
N MET A 86 -19.02 12.89 -0.60
CA MET A 86 -17.63 12.75 -1.05
C MET A 86 -16.65 13.02 0.06
N SER A 87 -15.63 12.18 0.17
CA SER A 87 -14.48 12.41 1.05
C SER A 87 -13.19 11.89 0.43
N ILE A 88 -12.06 12.36 0.96
CA ILE A 88 -10.72 11.81 0.69
C ILE A 88 -10.23 11.20 2.00
N MET A 89 -9.86 9.93 1.95
CA MET A 89 -9.28 9.22 3.09
C MET A 89 -7.83 8.90 2.81
N ALA A 90 -6.95 9.20 3.76
CA ALA A 90 -5.56 8.76 3.76
C ALA A 90 -5.31 7.91 5.01
N ASN A 91 -4.67 6.76 4.83
CA ASN A 91 -4.31 5.88 5.93
C ASN A 91 -2.78 5.77 6.02
N LEU A 92 -2.28 5.59 7.23
CA LEU A 92 -0.92 5.15 7.49
C LEU A 92 -1.00 3.83 8.26
N ARG A 93 -0.70 2.71 7.61
CA ARG A 93 -0.88 1.38 8.17
C ARG A 93 0.41 0.59 8.19
N PHE A 94 0.63 -0.14 9.26
CA PHE A 94 1.57 -1.26 9.29
C PHE A 94 0.82 -2.53 8.87
N SER A 95 1.35 -3.28 7.92
CA SER A 95 0.73 -4.51 7.42
C SER A 95 1.73 -5.65 7.25
N SER A 96 1.23 -6.88 7.44
CA SER A 96 1.95 -8.10 7.11
C SER A 96 1.32 -8.70 5.85
N LYS A 97 2.12 -8.86 4.78
CA LYS A 97 1.72 -9.43 3.48
C LYS A 97 2.61 -10.63 3.14
N GLY A 98 2.40 -11.23 2.00
CA GLY A 98 3.29 -12.27 1.48
C GLY A 98 2.56 -13.35 0.69
N GLN A 99 3.22 -14.51 0.60
CA GLN A 99 2.67 -15.69 -0.08
C GLN A 99 3.01 -16.96 0.69
N GLN A 100 2.21 -17.99 0.47
CA GLN A 100 2.48 -19.34 0.95
C GLN A 100 2.15 -20.33 -0.15
N TYR A 101 3.09 -21.19 -0.52
CA TYR A 101 2.89 -22.20 -1.53
C TYR A 101 3.59 -23.50 -1.15
N SER A 102 3.20 -24.60 -1.81
CA SER A 102 3.86 -25.90 -1.66
C SER A 102 4.24 -26.44 -3.03
N LYS A 103 5.46 -26.95 -3.15
CA LYS A 103 5.96 -27.68 -4.34
C LYS A 103 6.16 -29.13 -4.00
N ILE A 104 5.79 -30.01 -4.94
CA ILE A 104 6.13 -31.44 -4.87
C ILE A 104 7.40 -31.61 -5.66
N HIS A 105 8.44 -32.11 -5.03
CA HIS A 105 9.68 -32.49 -5.70
C HIS A 105 9.66 -34.00 -5.89
N GLU A 106 9.70 -34.43 -7.13
CA GLU A 106 9.84 -35.84 -7.47
C GLU A 106 11.34 -36.17 -7.53
N ASP A 107 11.81 -36.94 -6.57
CA ASP A 107 13.15 -37.52 -6.60
C ASP A 107 13.01 -39.04 -6.72
N GLN A 108 13.65 -39.62 -7.70
CA GLN A 108 13.70 -41.01 -8.22
C GLN A 108 12.83 -42.11 -7.56
N ASN A 109 12.30 -41.96 -6.36
CA ASN A 109 11.35 -42.86 -5.69
C ASN A 109 10.61 -42.25 -4.49
N ASP A 110 10.72 -40.93 -4.25
CA ASP A 110 10.07 -40.29 -3.09
C ASP A 110 9.46 -38.94 -3.46
N TYR A 111 8.22 -38.71 -3.02
CA TYR A 111 7.51 -37.45 -3.24
C TYR A 111 7.71 -36.54 -2.03
N LEU A 112 8.70 -35.63 -2.12
CA LEU A 112 8.97 -34.68 -1.06
C LEU A 112 8.15 -33.41 -1.27
N LYS A 113 7.22 -33.12 -0.36
CA LYS A 113 6.45 -31.89 -0.37
C LYS A 113 7.20 -30.79 0.38
N ILE A 114 7.60 -29.74 -0.34
CA ILE A 114 8.28 -28.57 0.21
C ILE A 114 7.27 -27.44 0.35
N TYR A 115 7.16 -26.91 1.57
CA TYR A 115 6.30 -25.77 1.89
C TYR A 115 7.18 -24.52 1.99
N HIS A 116 6.77 -23.44 1.31
CA HIS A 116 7.40 -22.13 1.41
C HIS A 116 6.42 -21.12 1.99
N SER A 117 6.90 -20.23 2.83
CA SER A 117 6.12 -19.14 3.40
C SER A 117 6.96 -17.88 3.51
N THR A 118 6.64 -16.90 2.67
CA THR A 118 7.24 -15.55 2.69
C THR A 118 6.34 -14.61 3.47
N SER A 119 6.89 -13.95 4.47
CA SER A 119 6.22 -12.89 5.26
C SER A 119 6.94 -11.59 5.05
N LEU A 120 6.22 -10.55 4.69
CA LEU A 120 6.73 -9.22 4.41
C LEU A 120 6.01 -8.20 5.27
N TYR A 121 6.75 -7.22 5.76
CA TYR A 121 6.22 -6.15 6.59
C TYR A 121 6.29 -4.83 5.84
N TYR A 122 5.17 -4.12 5.79
CA TYR A 122 5.02 -2.89 5.02
C TYR A 122 4.48 -1.75 5.88
N ILE A 123 4.85 -0.54 5.48
CA ILE A 123 4.06 0.66 5.74
C ILE A 123 3.25 0.93 4.46
N ASP A 124 1.93 0.90 4.58
CA ASP A 124 0.99 1.17 3.50
C ASP A 124 0.37 2.56 3.66
N ILE A 125 0.35 3.31 2.57
CA ILE A 125 -0.26 4.64 2.50
C ILE A 125 -1.27 4.68 1.34
N PRO A 126 -2.48 4.12 1.51
CA PRO A 126 -3.57 4.33 0.58
C PRO A 126 -4.13 5.75 0.71
N VAL A 127 -4.35 6.41 -0.43
CA VAL A 127 -5.04 7.69 -0.55
C VAL A 127 -6.26 7.46 -1.42
N LEU A 128 -7.44 7.44 -0.81
CA LEU A 128 -8.66 6.95 -1.44
C LEU A 128 -9.67 8.08 -1.55
N TYR A 129 -10.21 8.26 -2.74
CA TYR A 129 -11.43 8.98 -2.96
C TYR A 129 -12.60 8.09 -2.56
N GLN A 130 -13.50 8.59 -1.74
CA GLN A 130 -14.69 7.88 -1.24
C GLN A 130 -15.95 8.58 -1.73
N TYR A 131 -16.88 7.79 -2.25
CA TYR A 131 -18.19 8.24 -2.69
C TYR A 131 -19.27 7.46 -1.94
N TYR A 132 -20.14 8.17 -1.22
CA TYR A 132 -21.24 7.60 -0.44
C TYR A 132 -22.47 7.43 -1.34
N ILE A 133 -22.91 6.16 -1.48
CA ILE A 133 -24.16 5.82 -2.19
C ILE A 133 -25.22 5.66 -1.13
N LYS A 134 -26.02 6.68 -0.90
CA LYS A 134 -26.94 6.73 0.24
C LYS A 134 -26.18 6.49 1.56
N ASP A 135 -26.69 6.84 2.68
CA ASP A 135 -26.01 6.88 3.97
C ASP A 135 -25.43 5.53 4.48
N LEU A 136 -25.65 4.41 3.77
CA LEU A 136 -25.32 3.06 4.24
C LEU A 136 -24.07 2.45 3.60
N ILE A 137 -23.77 2.76 2.34
CA ILE A 137 -22.70 2.12 1.57
C ILE A 137 -21.97 3.16 0.73
N GLY A 138 -20.68 3.05 0.64
CA GLY A 138 -19.86 3.85 -0.25
C GLY A 138 -18.87 3.01 -1.07
N LEU A 139 -18.35 3.65 -2.10
CA LEU A 139 -17.28 3.15 -2.95
C LEU A 139 -16.01 3.93 -2.68
N GLU A 140 -14.88 3.25 -2.78
CA GLU A 140 -13.59 3.91 -2.64
C GLU A 140 -12.62 3.44 -3.72
N LEU A 141 -11.79 4.38 -4.19
CA LEU A 141 -10.80 4.14 -5.23
C LEU A 141 -9.64 5.10 -5.05
N GLY A 142 -8.41 4.62 -5.21
CA GLY A 142 -7.25 5.50 -5.21
C GLY A 142 -5.90 4.79 -5.20
N PRO A 143 -4.82 5.56 -5.35
CA PRO A 143 -3.47 5.05 -5.31
C PRO A 143 -3.08 4.57 -3.91
N THR A 144 -2.19 3.58 -3.90
CA THR A 144 -1.60 3.05 -2.67
C THR A 144 -0.09 2.95 -2.83
N PHE A 145 0.62 3.51 -1.87
CA PHE A 145 2.08 3.50 -1.77
C PHE A 145 2.47 2.58 -0.63
N ASN A 146 3.29 1.58 -0.90
CA ASN A 146 3.72 0.60 0.09
C ASN A 146 5.24 0.62 0.20
N PHE A 147 5.74 0.67 1.43
CA PHE A 147 7.17 0.65 1.74
C PHE A 147 7.50 -0.63 2.50
N CYS A 148 8.31 -1.50 1.88
CA CYS A 148 8.75 -2.75 2.48
C CYS A 148 9.84 -2.47 3.52
N LEU A 149 9.56 -2.81 4.78
CA LEU A 149 10.50 -2.67 5.89
C LEU A 149 11.42 -3.87 6.02
N GLY A 150 10.98 -5.02 5.53
CA GLY A 150 11.70 -6.29 5.62
C GLY A 150 10.77 -7.48 5.59
N GLY A 151 11.33 -8.68 5.83
CA GLY A 151 10.52 -9.88 5.79
C GLY A 151 11.22 -11.09 6.42
N LYS A 152 10.55 -12.24 6.31
CA LYS A 152 11.05 -13.54 6.71
C LYS A 152 10.61 -14.59 5.69
N ASP A 153 11.57 -15.35 5.20
CA ASP A 153 11.31 -16.51 4.37
C ASP A 153 11.51 -17.77 5.18
N LYS A 154 10.58 -18.71 5.05
CA LYS A 154 10.62 -19.99 5.75
C LYS A 154 10.30 -21.10 4.78
N TYR A 155 10.97 -22.22 4.95
CA TYR A 155 10.63 -23.44 4.23
C TYR A 155 10.67 -24.66 5.16
N LYS A 156 9.92 -25.69 4.83
CA LYS A 156 9.99 -27.01 5.46
C LYS A 156 9.78 -28.10 4.44
N THR A 157 10.40 -29.24 4.67
CA THR A 157 10.30 -30.42 3.82
C THR A 157 9.54 -31.51 4.57
N GLY A 158 8.39 -31.96 4.03
CA GLY A 158 7.54 -32.95 4.67
C GLY A 158 7.12 -32.53 6.07
N ASN A 159 7.38 -33.37 7.06
CA ASN A 159 7.08 -33.13 8.48
C ASN A 159 8.24 -32.51 9.27
N SER A 160 9.29 -32.02 8.62
CA SER A 160 10.43 -31.38 9.30
C SER A 160 10.03 -30.06 9.97
N GLU A 161 10.89 -29.54 10.82
CA GLU A 161 10.75 -28.20 11.38
C GLU A 161 10.92 -27.10 10.31
N TRP A 162 10.41 -25.90 10.61
CA TRP A 162 10.57 -24.74 9.75
C TRP A 162 12.00 -24.21 9.79
N ASN A 163 12.66 -24.19 8.64
CA ASN A 163 13.94 -23.50 8.45
C ASN A 163 13.68 -22.05 8.08
N ILE A 164 14.39 -21.11 8.72
CA ILE A 164 14.30 -19.69 8.43
C ILE A 164 15.43 -19.35 7.46
N LEU A 165 15.07 -18.81 6.30
CA LEU A 165 16.03 -18.25 5.36
C LEU A 165 16.31 -16.77 5.71
N LYS A 166 17.54 -16.37 5.53
CA LYS A 166 17.94 -14.98 5.73
C LYS A 166 17.28 -14.09 4.67
N PHE A 167 16.56 -13.05 5.13
CA PHE A 167 15.96 -12.06 4.23
C PHE A 167 17.04 -11.15 3.65
N GLU A 168 17.27 -11.22 2.34
CA GLU A 168 18.23 -10.38 1.64
C GLU A 168 17.55 -9.09 1.15
N LYS A 169 17.81 -7.99 1.83
CA LYS A 169 17.22 -6.67 1.49
C LYS A 169 17.46 -6.24 0.04
N GLY A 170 18.56 -6.66 -0.58
CA GLY A 170 18.92 -6.28 -1.96
C GLY A 170 18.03 -6.91 -3.02
N THR A 171 17.43 -8.06 -2.73
CA THR A 171 16.61 -8.85 -3.66
C THR A 171 15.23 -8.23 -3.87
N TYR A 172 14.69 -7.58 -2.83
CA TYR A 172 13.32 -7.06 -2.85
C TYR A 172 13.28 -5.57 -3.16
N ASN A 173 12.22 -5.15 -3.86
CA ASN A 173 11.97 -3.74 -4.09
C ASN A 173 11.44 -3.10 -2.80
N PRO A 174 12.10 -2.05 -2.27
CA PRO A 174 11.65 -1.40 -1.05
C PRO A 174 10.36 -0.59 -1.23
N PHE A 175 9.99 -0.28 -2.47
CA PHE A 175 8.83 0.53 -2.79
C PHE A 175 7.90 -0.23 -3.74
N GLU A 176 6.61 -0.22 -3.42
CA GLU A 176 5.54 -0.76 -4.23
C GLU A 176 4.46 0.30 -4.42
N PHE A 177 4.02 0.45 -5.67
CA PHE A 177 2.92 1.31 -6.05
C PHE A 177 1.79 0.48 -6.65
N GLY A 178 0.55 0.83 -6.35
CA GLY A 178 -0.62 0.13 -6.88
C GLY A 178 -1.90 0.94 -6.76
N LEU A 179 -3.00 0.29 -7.09
CA LEU A 179 -4.34 0.82 -7.00
C LEU A 179 -5.13 0.03 -5.97
N THR A 180 -5.88 0.72 -5.15
CA THR A 180 -6.87 0.11 -4.24
C THR A 180 -8.27 0.56 -4.66
N CYS A 181 -9.18 -0.38 -4.75
CA CYS A 181 -10.61 -0.14 -4.88
C CYS A 181 -11.36 -0.92 -3.81
N GLY A 182 -12.53 -0.43 -3.40
CA GLY A 182 -13.27 -1.10 -2.35
C GLY A 182 -14.68 -0.58 -2.17
N ILE A 183 -15.36 -1.22 -1.25
CA ILE A 183 -16.66 -0.81 -0.71
C ILE A 183 -16.52 -0.63 0.80
N PHE A 184 -17.27 0.29 1.35
CA PHE A 184 -17.30 0.51 2.79
C PHE A 184 -18.72 0.80 3.26
N THR A 185 -18.97 0.53 4.55
CA THR A 185 -20.23 0.96 5.17
C THR A 185 -20.20 2.47 5.32
N GLY A 186 -21.30 3.14 4.99
CA GLY A 186 -21.48 4.55 5.26
C GLY A 186 -21.74 4.83 6.74
N ASP A 187 -22.04 6.07 7.02
CA ASP A 187 -22.41 6.53 8.36
C ASP A 187 -23.77 5.92 8.75
N LEU A 188 -23.78 5.02 9.72
CA LEU A 188 -24.97 4.24 10.09
C LEU A 188 -25.97 5.00 10.99
N GLY A 189 -26.01 6.36 10.94
CA GLY A 189 -27.00 7.19 11.62
C GLY A 189 -26.60 7.69 13.01
N GLN A 190 -27.49 8.33 13.76
CA GLN A 190 -27.25 9.15 14.96
C GLN A 190 -26.84 8.42 16.27
N SER A 191 -26.23 7.24 16.22
CA SER A 191 -25.82 6.45 17.38
C SER A 191 -24.30 6.47 17.60
N ALA A 192 -23.81 6.07 18.76
CA ALA A 192 -22.38 5.93 19.05
C ALA A 192 -21.63 5.00 18.07
N PHE A 193 -22.34 4.16 17.30
CA PHE A 193 -21.84 3.29 16.27
C PHE A 193 -21.58 4.00 14.93
N ASN A 194 -21.96 5.25 14.74
CA ASN A 194 -21.78 6.05 13.53
C ASN A 194 -20.31 6.30 13.16
N LYS A 195 -19.42 5.97 14.06
CA LYS A 195 -17.98 6.17 13.94
C LYS A 195 -17.25 4.93 13.46
N ILE A 196 -17.99 3.83 13.26
CA ILE A 196 -17.42 2.55 12.86
C ILE A 196 -17.75 2.29 11.40
N PHE A 197 -16.70 2.06 10.61
CA PHE A 197 -16.78 1.69 9.20
C PHE A 197 -16.22 0.28 9.03
N ILE A 198 -16.88 -0.53 8.23
CA ILE A 198 -16.35 -1.81 7.75
C ILE A 198 -15.98 -1.62 6.29
N GLU A 199 -14.74 -1.96 5.95
CA GLU A 199 -14.16 -1.70 4.63
C GLU A 199 -13.70 -3.02 4.02
N PHE A 200 -14.14 -3.29 2.80
CA PHE A 200 -13.66 -4.39 1.97
C PHE A 200 -12.92 -3.82 0.78
N ARG A 201 -11.62 -4.03 0.72
CA ARG A 201 -10.70 -3.45 -0.27
C ARG A 201 -10.00 -4.51 -1.08
N TYR A 202 -9.77 -4.23 -2.34
CA TYR A 202 -8.92 -4.98 -3.25
C TYR A 202 -7.76 -4.12 -3.70
N PHE A 203 -6.53 -4.62 -3.55
CA PHE A 203 -5.29 -3.96 -3.95
C PHE A 203 -4.66 -4.70 -5.11
N ILE A 204 -4.21 -3.94 -6.13
CA ILE A 204 -3.45 -4.42 -7.27
C ILE A 204 -2.13 -3.65 -7.33
N GLY A 205 -1.00 -4.33 -7.15
CA GLY A 205 0.33 -3.76 -7.31
C GLY A 205 0.73 -3.67 -8.78
N PHE A 206 1.42 -2.59 -9.14
CA PHE A 206 1.96 -2.35 -10.49
C PHE A 206 3.47 -2.47 -10.56
N THR A 207 4.16 -2.40 -9.44
CA THR A 207 5.61 -2.53 -9.36
C THR A 207 6.02 -3.96 -9.05
N ASN A 208 7.12 -4.39 -9.63
CA ASN A 208 7.68 -5.70 -9.33
C ASN A 208 8.18 -5.74 -7.89
N PHE A 209 7.89 -6.83 -7.20
CA PHE A 209 8.31 -7.09 -5.83
C PHE A 209 9.78 -7.53 -5.75
N ILE A 210 10.22 -8.43 -6.64
CA ILE A 210 11.62 -8.85 -6.77
C ILE A 210 12.24 -8.06 -7.92
N LYS A 211 13.40 -7.42 -7.72
CA LYS A 211 14.01 -6.53 -8.71
C LYS A 211 14.32 -7.30 -9.97
N ASP A 212 15.01 -8.11 -10.24
CA ASP A 212 15.48 -8.69 -11.51
C ASP A 212 14.62 -9.87 -12.00
N TYR A 213 13.38 -9.97 -11.57
CA TYR A 213 12.49 -11.07 -11.93
C TYR A 213 11.37 -10.62 -12.86
N GLU A 214 11.04 -11.44 -13.87
CA GLU A 214 9.90 -11.17 -14.75
C GLU A 214 8.62 -11.05 -13.93
N ARG A 215 7.88 -9.97 -14.15
CA ARG A 215 6.55 -9.60 -13.63
C ARG A 215 6.10 -10.38 -12.38
N ASN A 216 6.36 -9.80 -11.23
CA ASN A 216 5.90 -10.31 -9.94
C ASN A 216 5.30 -9.14 -9.14
N THR A 217 3.99 -9.13 -9.00
CA THR A 217 3.26 -8.05 -8.35
C THR A 217 2.44 -8.58 -7.18
N ASN A 218 2.34 -7.79 -6.12
CA ASN A 218 1.46 -8.09 -5.01
C ASN A 218 0.00 -7.78 -5.36
N THR A 219 -0.88 -8.68 -4.97
CA THR A 219 -2.32 -8.48 -5.04
C THR A 219 -2.93 -8.95 -3.73
N GLY A 220 -3.95 -8.27 -3.24
CA GLY A 220 -4.54 -8.65 -1.97
C GLY A 220 -5.93 -8.11 -1.71
N VAL A 221 -6.62 -8.79 -0.82
CA VAL A 221 -7.92 -8.40 -0.29
C VAL A 221 -7.74 -8.01 1.17
N PHE A 222 -8.43 -6.95 1.59
CA PHE A 222 -8.39 -6.42 2.96
C PHE A 222 -9.81 -6.31 3.50
N LEU A 223 -10.01 -6.78 4.72
CA LEU A 223 -11.21 -6.56 5.51
C LEU A 223 -10.81 -5.77 6.75
N ASN A 224 -11.24 -4.52 6.83
CA ASN A 224 -10.86 -3.61 7.90
C ASN A 224 -12.08 -3.13 8.68
N ILE A 225 -11.84 -2.82 9.95
CA ILE A 225 -12.73 -2.07 10.80
C ILE A 225 -12.02 -0.76 11.14
N SER A 226 -12.67 0.35 10.85
CA SER A 226 -12.16 1.70 11.09
C SER A 226 -13.05 2.44 12.07
N TYR A 227 -12.45 3.15 13.01
CA TYR A 227 -13.12 4.00 13.97
C TYR A 227 -12.66 5.44 13.79
N ILE A 228 -13.60 6.34 13.53
CA ILE A 228 -13.32 7.77 13.39
C ILE A 228 -13.63 8.48 14.71
N ILE A 229 -12.68 9.30 15.16
CA ILE A 229 -12.84 10.17 16.32
C ILE A 229 -13.38 11.50 15.83
N GLU A 230 -14.62 11.80 16.12
CA GLU A 230 -15.15 13.15 15.95
C GLU A 230 -14.53 14.06 17.01
N HIS A 231 -13.82 15.09 16.57
CA HIS A 231 -13.40 16.14 17.49
C HIS A 231 -14.58 17.09 17.69
N PRO A 232 -15.03 17.35 18.92
CA PRO A 232 -16.13 18.26 19.19
C PRO A 232 -15.69 19.72 19.02
N LEU A 233 -14.95 20.04 17.96
CA LEU A 233 -14.53 21.39 17.66
C LEU A 233 -15.59 22.11 16.83
N LYS A 234 -16.46 22.86 17.57
CA LYS A 234 -17.30 23.93 17.12
C LYS A 234 -18.57 23.59 16.31
N LYS A 235 -19.63 23.28 17.04
CA LYS A 235 -20.89 23.94 16.73
C LYS A 235 -20.71 25.44 17.04
N LYS A 236 -20.55 26.27 16.03
CA LYS A 236 -20.88 27.68 16.06
C LYS A 236 -22.12 27.91 15.24
#